data_5390ef8e50b7f7b1c5efcbf47dae67ec
#
_entry.id   5390ef8e50b7f7b1c5efcbf47dae67ec
#
_cell.length_a   1.000
_cell.length_b   1.000
_cell.length_c   1.000
_cell.angle_alpha   90.00
_cell.angle_beta   90.00
_cell.angle_gamma   90.00
#
_symmetry.space_group_name_H-M   'P 1'
#
loop_
_entity.id
_entity.type
_entity.pdbx_description
1 polymer ?
#
loop_
_entity_poly.entity_id
_entity_poly.type
_entity_poly.pdbx_seq_one_letter_code
_entity_poly.pdbx_strand_id
1 'polypeptide(L)'
;MPDHLHHSTPALTSRAYEGVGDLSKMLDLLMEARSQTNDWHCAHVGELLWNYLVLSSHLPEREHIRLWHDRDGKLAGYALLREGPSVDWEVLPRYEGAGIEEGALAWVEGRLAELRARDPEKWKKKLGTGARADDAQRIAFLDEHGFHPGKYAEVNMIRSLEGPIPAATVPAGYVLRAVEAKDVHSRAEAERVVWFPCSDGDISDENYARLMTLPGYVRELDLAAVTPDGIVASNLNAWPDPVNRIGDFGPVGTRAEHRRKGLQRALLLEGMRRLKEHGMERVCVSTGVENLAAQALYLSVGFQIVNRWQEWVQGE
;
A
#
# COMPACT_ATOMS: atom_id res chain seq x y z
N MET A 1 17.63 -36.03 -27.54
CA MET A 1 16.60 -36.05 -26.46
C MET A 1 16.97 -34.94 -25.49
N PRO A 2 16.27 -33.81 -25.43
CA PRO A 2 16.54 -32.85 -24.38
C PRO A 2 15.89 -33.36 -23.08
N ASP A 3 16.70 -33.44 -22.02
CA ASP A 3 16.28 -33.71 -20.65
C ASP A 3 15.22 -32.69 -20.20
N HIS A 4 13.99 -33.15 -20.05
CA HIS A 4 12.97 -32.46 -19.32
C HIS A 4 13.35 -32.48 -17.83
N LEU A 5 14.05 -31.47 -17.37
CA LEU A 5 14.19 -31.16 -15.94
C LEU A 5 12.79 -31.02 -15.37
N HIS A 6 12.26 -32.06 -14.76
CA HIS A 6 11.11 -31.96 -13.88
C HIS A 6 11.51 -31.06 -12.71
N HIS A 7 11.21 -29.75 -12.82
CA HIS A 7 11.19 -28.90 -11.64
C HIS A 7 10.06 -29.42 -10.77
N SER A 8 10.39 -30.19 -9.76
CA SER A 8 9.42 -30.58 -8.73
C SER A 8 8.91 -29.28 -8.09
N THR A 9 7.61 -29.03 -8.20
CA THR A 9 6.95 -27.92 -7.52
C THR A 9 7.41 -27.92 -6.06
N PRO A 10 7.94 -26.83 -5.54
CA PRO A 10 8.41 -26.77 -4.17
C PRO A 10 7.24 -27.08 -3.23
N ALA A 11 7.47 -27.98 -2.25
CA ALA A 11 6.45 -28.27 -1.25
C ALA A 11 6.23 -27.03 -0.39
N LEU A 12 5.07 -26.40 -0.55
CA LEU A 12 4.64 -25.22 0.19
C LEU A 12 3.67 -25.62 1.31
N THR A 13 3.78 -24.93 2.43
CA THR A 13 2.82 -25.05 3.54
C THR A 13 2.21 -23.69 3.82
N SER A 14 0.93 -23.64 4.20
CA SER A 14 0.29 -22.38 4.52
C SER A 14 -0.26 -22.35 5.94
N ARG A 15 -0.21 -21.17 6.58
CA ARG A 15 -0.76 -20.92 7.90
C ARG A 15 -1.36 -19.51 8.03
N ALA A 16 -2.14 -19.32 9.08
CA ALA A 16 -2.62 -17.99 9.45
C ALA A 16 -1.48 -17.11 9.98
N TYR A 17 -1.68 -15.82 9.91
CA TYR A 17 -0.84 -14.79 10.53
C TYR A 17 -0.85 -14.91 12.06
N GLU A 18 0.30 -14.70 12.71
CA GLU A 18 0.46 -14.88 14.16
C GLU A 18 0.91 -13.61 14.90
N GLY A 19 1.25 -12.53 14.21
CA GLY A 19 1.61 -11.25 14.82
C GLY A 19 2.73 -10.50 14.14
N VAL A 20 3.22 -9.44 14.79
CA VAL A 20 4.19 -8.47 14.24
C VAL A 20 5.47 -9.12 13.66
N GLY A 21 5.90 -10.28 14.18
CA GLY A 21 7.01 -11.01 13.61
C GLY A 21 6.75 -11.50 12.18
N ASP A 22 5.50 -11.81 11.85
CA ASP A 22 5.11 -12.16 10.49
C ASP A 22 5.01 -10.92 9.60
N LEU A 23 4.51 -9.79 10.14
CA LEU A 23 4.52 -8.52 9.41
C LEU A 23 5.95 -8.13 8.98
N SER A 24 6.94 -8.30 9.86
CA SER A 24 8.34 -8.05 9.49
C SER A 24 8.78 -8.92 8.32
N LYS A 25 8.43 -10.22 8.31
CA LYS A 25 8.74 -11.12 7.18
C LYS A 25 8.02 -10.75 5.89
N MET A 26 6.78 -10.22 5.99
CA MET A 26 6.04 -9.73 4.82
C MET A 26 6.71 -8.49 4.23
N LEU A 27 7.18 -7.56 5.07
CA LEU A 27 7.97 -6.40 4.63
C LEU A 27 9.27 -6.82 3.95
N ASP A 28 10.01 -7.78 4.55
CA ASP A 28 11.24 -8.32 3.97
C ASP A 28 10.98 -8.99 2.62
N LEU A 29 9.85 -9.72 2.49
CA LEU A 29 9.44 -10.35 1.23
C LEU A 29 9.22 -9.30 0.13
N LEU A 30 8.54 -8.20 0.42
CA LEU A 30 8.31 -7.13 -0.55
C LEU A 30 9.63 -6.51 -1.01
N MET A 31 10.53 -6.21 -0.08
CA MET A 31 11.84 -5.65 -0.41
C MET A 31 12.68 -6.64 -1.22
N GLU A 32 12.65 -7.95 -0.90
CA GLU A 32 13.33 -9.00 -1.66
C GLU A 32 12.75 -9.14 -3.07
N ALA A 33 11.42 -9.24 -3.21
CA ALA A 33 10.75 -9.37 -4.51
C ALA A 33 11.08 -8.19 -5.43
N ARG A 34 11.02 -6.97 -4.90
CA ARG A 34 11.36 -5.75 -5.62
C ARG A 34 12.82 -5.72 -6.07
N SER A 35 13.76 -6.23 -5.25
CA SER A 35 15.18 -6.27 -5.60
C SER A 35 15.51 -7.25 -6.73
N GLN A 36 14.66 -8.24 -6.95
CA GLN A 36 14.82 -9.26 -7.99
C GLN A 36 14.13 -8.93 -9.31
N THR A 37 13.28 -7.89 -9.32
CA THR A 37 12.44 -7.54 -10.47
C THR A 37 12.60 -6.07 -10.85
N ASN A 38 11.57 -5.28 -10.63
CA ASN A 38 11.54 -3.85 -10.84
C ASN A 38 10.71 -3.17 -9.77
N ASP A 39 10.75 -1.86 -9.72
CA ASP A 39 10.11 -1.05 -8.67
C ASP A 39 8.60 -1.26 -8.51
N TRP A 40 7.95 -1.84 -9.50
CA TRP A 40 6.49 -1.97 -9.57
C TRP A 40 6.00 -3.41 -9.62
N HIS A 41 6.89 -4.39 -9.48
CA HIS A 41 6.50 -5.80 -9.55
C HIS A 41 5.58 -6.22 -8.41
N CYS A 42 5.78 -5.69 -7.22
CA CYS A 42 4.97 -5.95 -6.04
C CYS A 42 4.59 -4.63 -5.33
N ALA A 43 3.69 -4.71 -4.37
CA ALA A 43 3.32 -3.58 -3.52
C ALA A 43 4.56 -2.96 -2.82
N HIS A 44 4.50 -1.67 -2.51
CA HIS A 44 5.50 -1.03 -1.66
C HIS A 44 5.25 -1.37 -0.18
N VAL A 45 6.30 -1.33 0.64
CA VAL A 45 6.17 -1.55 2.09
C VAL A 45 5.14 -0.62 2.75
N GLY A 46 5.01 0.60 2.24
CA GLY A 46 4.01 1.57 2.70
C GLY A 46 2.57 1.14 2.41
N GLU A 47 2.32 0.56 1.25
CA GLU A 47 0.99 0.03 0.89
C GLU A 47 0.60 -1.14 1.82
N LEU A 48 1.53 -2.04 2.11
CA LEU A 48 1.28 -3.13 3.06
C LEU A 48 0.96 -2.58 4.44
N LEU A 49 1.76 -1.65 4.97
CA LEU A 49 1.53 -1.06 6.30
C LEU A 49 0.22 -0.31 6.38
N TRP A 50 -0.14 0.42 5.32
CA TRP A 50 -1.41 1.11 5.25
C TRP A 50 -2.60 0.14 5.19
N ASN A 51 -2.52 -0.89 4.34
CA ASN A 51 -3.55 -1.93 4.24
C ASN A 51 -3.68 -2.72 5.55
N TYR A 52 -2.57 -3.01 6.23
CA TYR A 52 -2.56 -3.64 7.54
C TYR A 52 -3.23 -2.77 8.61
N LEU A 53 -2.99 -1.46 8.60
CA LEU A 53 -3.67 -0.51 9.48
C LEU A 53 -5.19 -0.50 9.27
N VAL A 54 -5.62 -0.43 8.03
CA VAL A 54 -7.05 -0.43 7.66
C VAL A 54 -7.72 -1.74 8.08
N LEU A 55 -7.03 -2.89 7.90
CA LEU A 55 -7.49 -4.19 8.40
C LEU A 55 -7.67 -4.23 9.92
N SER A 56 -6.71 -3.68 10.63
CA SER A 56 -6.68 -3.71 12.10
C SER A 56 -7.87 -3.02 12.74
N SER A 57 -8.58 -2.16 12.01
CA SER A 57 -9.72 -1.42 12.56
C SER A 57 -10.96 -2.30 12.76
N HIS A 58 -11.13 -3.34 11.95
CA HIS A 58 -12.40 -4.09 11.91
C HIS A 58 -12.27 -5.61 11.89
N LEU A 59 -11.10 -6.15 11.55
CA LEU A 59 -10.91 -7.56 11.25
C LEU A 59 -9.74 -8.15 12.04
N PRO A 60 -9.92 -9.33 12.68
CA PRO A 60 -8.79 -10.04 13.30
C PRO A 60 -7.76 -10.44 12.23
N GLU A 61 -6.54 -9.93 12.30
CA GLU A 61 -5.48 -10.15 11.31
C GLU A 61 -5.25 -11.63 11.04
N ARG A 62 -5.32 -12.48 12.09
CA ARG A 62 -5.18 -13.93 11.99
C ARG A 62 -6.20 -14.57 11.02
N GLU A 63 -7.37 -13.96 10.88
CA GLU A 63 -8.45 -14.46 10.04
C GLU A 63 -8.42 -13.89 8.63
N HIS A 64 -7.64 -12.82 8.41
CA HIS A 64 -7.62 -12.06 7.18
C HIS A 64 -6.26 -12.01 6.48
N ILE A 65 -5.24 -12.67 7.07
CA ILE A 65 -3.91 -12.79 6.47
C ILE A 65 -3.51 -14.26 6.45
N ARG A 66 -3.06 -14.74 5.27
CA ARG A 66 -2.55 -16.09 5.05
C ARG A 66 -1.13 -16.02 4.54
N LEU A 67 -0.26 -16.90 5.05
CA LEU A 67 1.16 -16.95 4.73
C LEU A 67 1.50 -18.31 4.12
N TRP A 68 2.35 -18.33 3.10
CA TRP A 68 2.90 -19.55 2.48
C TRP A 68 4.39 -19.62 2.74
N HIS A 69 4.85 -20.77 3.18
CA HIS A 69 6.25 -21.02 3.51
C HIS A 69 6.79 -22.19 2.69
N ASP A 70 8.05 -22.10 2.30
CA ASP A 70 8.76 -23.22 1.70
C ASP A 70 9.16 -24.27 2.76
N ARG A 71 9.79 -25.36 2.31
CA ARG A 71 10.21 -26.47 3.17
C ARG A 71 11.27 -26.08 4.22
N ASP A 72 11.97 -24.97 4.01
CA ASP A 72 12.96 -24.42 4.96
C ASP A 72 12.31 -23.41 5.93
N GLY A 73 11.01 -23.22 5.84
CA GLY A 73 10.25 -22.29 6.67
C GLY A 73 10.40 -20.82 6.27
N LYS A 74 10.98 -20.53 5.08
CA LYS A 74 11.07 -19.15 4.57
C LYS A 74 9.74 -18.74 3.97
N LEU A 75 9.33 -17.48 4.18
CA LEU A 75 8.12 -16.94 3.59
C LEU A 75 8.28 -16.88 2.06
N ALA A 76 7.36 -17.51 1.34
CA ALA A 76 7.32 -17.58 -0.12
C ALA A 76 6.30 -16.64 -0.73
N GLY A 77 5.20 -16.36 0.00
CA GLY A 77 4.15 -15.43 -0.38
C GLY A 77 3.16 -15.23 0.75
N TYR A 78 2.29 -14.25 0.58
CA TYR A 78 1.18 -13.99 1.49
C TYR A 78 -0.05 -13.49 0.71
N ALA A 79 -1.22 -13.60 1.34
CA ALA A 79 -2.44 -12.94 0.90
C ALA A 79 -3.12 -12.25 2.07
N LEU A 80 -3.76 -11.12 1.79
CA LEU A 80 -4.57 -10.42 2.76
C LEU A 80 -5.93 -10.03 2.17
N LEU A 81 -7.02 -10.32 2.92
CA LEU A 81 -8.38 -9.97 2.60
C LEU A 81 -8.75 -8.68 3.33
N ARG A 82 -9.15 -7.66 2.60
CA ARG A 82 -9.62 -6.37 3.13
C ARG A 82 -11.15 -6.27 3.11
N GLU A 83 -11.69 -5.37 3.92
CA GLU A 83 -13.09 -4.95 3.77
C GLU A 83 -13.36 -4.34 2.39
N GLY A 84 -14.58 -4.46 1.94
CA GLY A 84 -14.99 -4.03 0.61
C GLY A 84 -14.84 -5.10 -0.49
N PRO A 85 -14.96 -6.36 -0.20
CA PRO A 85 -14.07 -7.52 -0.28
C PRO A 85 -13.00 -7.35 -1.36
N SER A 86 -11.76 -7.15 -0.94
CA SER A 86 -10.61 -7.07 -1.84
C SER A 86 -9.48 -7.95 -1.34
N VAL A 87 -8.84 -8.66 -2.23
CA VAL A 87 -7.68 -9.49 -1.91
C VAL A 87 -6.43 -8.95 -2.57
N ASP A 88 -5.38 -8.81 -1.77
CA ASP A 88 -4.04 -8.57 -2.26
C ASP A 88 -3.19 -9.81 -1.93
N TRP A 89 -2.35 -10.24 -2.86
CA TRP A 89 -1.34 -11.26 -2.61
C TRP A 89 -0.02 -10.88 -3.26
N GLU A 90 1.05 -11.29 -2.60
CA GLU A 90 2.41 -11.11 -3.08
C GLU A 90 3.17 -12.42 -3.01
N VAL A 91 3.91 -12.72 -4.04
CA VAL A 91 4.68 -13.95 -4.18
C VAL A 91 6.11 -13.57 -4.56
N LEU A 92 7.10 -14.23 -3.93
CA LEU A 92 8.48 -14.06 -4.38
C LEU A 92 8.64 -14.61 -5.79
N PRO A 93 9.36 -13.94 -6.70
CA PRO A 93 9.45 -14.30 -8.12
C PRO A 93 9.81 -15.77 -8.37
N ARG A 94 10.68 -16.36 -7.52
CA ARG A 94 11.06 -17.77 -7.64
C ARG A 94 9.97 -18.79 -7.30
N TYR A 95 8.83 -18.34 -6.74
CA TYR A 95 7.67 -19.16 -6.38
C TYR A 95 6.43 -18.84 -7.22
N GLU A 96 6.52 -17.90 -8.18
CA GLU A 96 5.44 -17.63 -9.12
C GLU A 96 5.07 -18.90 -9.89
N GLY A 97 3.75 -19.17 -10.00
CA GLY A 97 3.23 -20.40 -10.60
C GLY A 97 3.49 -21.67 -9.78
N ALA A 98 3.90 -21.56 -8.51
CA ALA A 98 4.05 -22.71 -7.61
C ALA A 98 2.75 -23.06 -6.85
N GLY A 99 1.62 -22.42 -7.18
CA GLY A 99 0.31 -22.69 -6.60
C GLY A 99 -0.03 -21.79 -5.40
N ILE A 100 0.75 -20.72 -5.15
CA ILE A 100 0.44 -19.76 -4.10
C ILE A 100 -0.76 -18.90 -4.51
N GLU A 101 -0.82 -18.45 -5.74
CA GLU A 101 -1.87 -17.62 -6.32
C GLU A 101 -3.22 -18.32 -6.28
N GLU A 102 -3.29 -19.59 -6.71
CA GLU A 102 -4.48 -20.43 -6.62
C GLU A 102 -4.86 -20.70 -5.17
N GLY A 103 -3.86 -20.95 -4.32
CA GLY A 103 -4.05 -21.14 -2.88
C GLY A 103 -4.59 -19.89 -2.18
N ALA A 104 -4.14 -18.69 -2.59
CA ALA A 104 -4.62 -17.41 -2.08
C ALA A 104 -6.08 -17.16 -2.50
N LEU A 105 -6.40 -17.43 -3.77
CA LEU A 105 -7.76 -17.28 -4.28
C LEU A 105 -8.72 -18.26 -3.60
N ALA A 106 -8.39 -19.53 -3.52
CA ALA A 106 -9.21 -20.55 -2.84
C ALA A 106 -9.43 -20.21 -1.35
N TRP A 107 -8.38 -19.74 -0.66
CA TRP A 107 -8.48 -19.32 0.72
C TRP A 107 -9.42 -18.13 0.89
N VAL A 108 -9.28 -17.08 0.08
CA VAL A 108 -10.10 -15.86 0.21
C VAL A 108 -11.56 -16.14 -0.14
N GLU A 109 -11.85 -16.96 -1.15
CA GLU A 109 -13.21 -17.36 -1.52
C GLU A 109 -13.91 -18.13 -0.39
N GLY A 110 -13.20 -19.10 0.21
CA GLY A 110 -13.70 -19.82 1.39
C GLY A 110 -13.96 -18.89 2.56
N ARG A 111 -13.02 -17.98 2.85
CA ARG A 111 -13.17 -17.00 3.92
C ARG A 111 -14.32 -16.02 3.67
N LEU A 112 -14.47 -15.54 2.45
CA LEU A 112 -15.55 -14.64 2.06
C LEU A 112 -16.92 -15.33 2.15
N ALA A 113 -17.03 -16.62 1.81
CA ALA A 113 -18.24 -17.40 1.99
C ALA A 113 -18.64 -17.48 3.47
N GLU A 114 -17.70 -17.72 4.40
CA GLU A 114 -17.96 -17.69 5.84
C GLU A 114 -18.41 -16.30 6.33
N LEU A 115 -17.78 -15.24 5.86
CA LEU A 115 -18.12 -13.86 6.24
C LEU A 115 -19.49 -13.46 5.71
N ARG A 116 -19.83 -13.84 4.48
CA ARG A 116 -21.18 -13.64 3.89
C ARG A 116 -22.26 -14.39 4.62
N ALA A 117 -21.97 -15.59 5.11
CA ALA A 117 -22.92 -16.34 5.93
C ALA A 117 -23.20 -15.67 7.29
N ARG A 118 -22.22 -14.94 7.85
CA ARG A 118 -22.37 -14.20 9.13
C ARG A 118 -23.03 -12.83 8.95
N ASP A 119 -22.64 -12.09 7.92
CA ASP A 119 -23.14 -10.74 7.62
C ASP A 119 -23.24 -10.53 6.10
N PRO A 120 -24.36 -10.95 5.46
CA PRO A 120 -24.55 -10.86 4.01
C PRO A 120 -24.52 -9.42 3.50
N GLU A 121 -25.03 -8.46 4.28
CA GLU A 121 -25.10 -7.06 3.83
C GLU A 121 -23.71 -6.38 3.80
N LYS A 122 -22.90 -6.64 4.81
CA LYS A 122 -21.55 -6.11 4.89
C LYS A 122 -20.67 -6.65 3.74
N TRP A 123 -20.79 -7.94 3.42
CA TRP A 123 -19.89 -8.66 2.49
C TRP A 123 -20.50 -8.91 1.10
N LYS A 124 -21.57 -8.19 0.74
CA LYS A 124 -22.31 -8.38 -0.53
C LYS A 124 -21.57 -8.00 -1.79
N LYS A 125 -20.56 -7.13 -1.70
CA LYS A 125 -19.77 -6.72 -2.87
C LYS A 125 -19.04 -7.93 -3.48
N LYS A 126 -18.72 -7.85 -4.76
CA LYS A 126 -17.90 -8.85 -5.46
C LYS A 126 -16.47 -8.79 -4.97
N LEU A 127 -15.76 -9.92 -5.05
CA LEU A 127 -14.34 -9.96 -4.72
C LEU A 127 -13.56 -9.13 -5.75
N GLY A 128 -12.75 -8.20 -5.26
CA GLY A 128 -11.86 -7.36 -6.04
C GLY A 128 -10.40 -7.70 -5.83
N THR A 129 -9.56 -7.33 -6.77
CA THR A 129 -8.10 -7.34 -6.70
C THR A 129 -7.55 -6.32 -7.70
N GLY A 130 -6.29 -6.38 -8.04
CA GLY A 130 -5.73 -5.54 -9.08
C GLY A 130 -4.53 -6.12 -9.78
N ALA A 131 -4.27 -5.55 -10.95
CA ALA A 131 -3.09 -5.86 -11.74
C ALA A 131 -2.55 -4.59 -12.41
N ARG A 132 -1.24 -4.55 -12.61
CA ARG A 132 -0.66 -3.54 -13.50
C ARG A 132 -1.03 -3.85 -14.95
N ALA A 133 -1.21 -2.80 -15.75
CA ALA A 133 -1.58 -2.93 -17.16
C ALA A 133 -0.50 -3.66 -18.01
N ASP A 134 0.73 -3.73 -17.53
CA ASP A 134 1.86 -4.41 -18.18
C ASP A 134 2.18 -5.79 -17.58
N ASP A 135 1.41 -6.26 -16.60
CA ASP A 135 1.55 -7.58 -15.96
C ASP A 135 0.70 -8.63 -16.68
N ALA A 136 1.20 -9.11 -17.81
CA ALA A 136 0.47 -10.06 -18.65
C ALA A 136 0.19 -11.40 -17.92
N GLN A 137 1.08 -11.83 -17.03
CA GLN A 137 0.91 -13.09 -16.30
C GLN A 137 -0.22 -12.99 -15.27
N ARG A 138 -0.23 -11.94 -14.46
CA ARG A 138 -1.30 -11.69 -13.48
C ARG A 138 -2.64 -11.44 -14.17
N ILE A 139 -2.65 -10.70 -15.28
CA ILE A 139 -3.84 -10.46 -16.09
C ILE A 139 -4.43 -11.78 -16.62
N ALA A 140 -3.60 -12.66 -17.20
CA ALA A 140 -4.05 -13.96 -17.69
C ALA A 140 -4.61 -14.82 -16.56
N PHE A 141 -3.93 -14.87 -15.40
CA PHE A 141 -4.41 -15.59 -14.22
C PHE A 141 -5.79 -15.07 -13.76
N LEU A 142 -5.98 -13.75 -13.70
CA LEU A 142 -7.24 -13.15 -13.28
C LEU A 142 -8.38 -13.47 -14.27
N ASP A 143 -8.12 -13.38 -15.57
CA ASP A 143 -9.10 -13.69 -16.62
C ASP A 143 -9.52 -15.17 -16.56
N GLU A 144 -8.57 -16.12 -16.40
CA GLU A 144 -8.82 -17.54 -16.24
C GLU A 144 -9.67 -17.87 -14.99
N HIS A 145 -9.60 -17.03 -13.94
CA HIS A 145 -10.38 -17.20 -12.71
C HIS A 145 -11.65 -16.34 -12.66
N GLY A 146 -12.12 -15.83 -13.81
CA GLY A 146 -13.39 -15.13 -13.94
C GLY A 146 -13.40 -13.71 -13.38
N PHE A 147 -12.23 -13.08 -13.28
CA PHE A 147 -12.14 -11.65 -12.99
C PHE A 147 -12.18 -10.85 -14.28
N HIS A 148 -12.78 -9.66 -14.22
CA HIS A 148 -12.85 -8.71 -15.33
C HIS A 148 -12.40 -7.32 -14.88
N PRO A 149 -11.88 -6.48 -15.79
CA PRO A 149 -11.50 -5.11 -15.45
C PRO A 149 -12.64 -4.34 -14.79
N GLY A 150 -12.38 -3.80 -13.61
CA GLY A 150 -13.30 -2.93 -12.87
C GLY A 150 -13.28 -1.50 -13.41
N LYS A 151 -13.92 -0.60 -12.66
CA LYS A 151 -14.02 0.82 -13.06
C LYS A 151 -12.88 1.67 -12.52
N TYR A 152 -12.24 1.24 -11.41
CA TYR A 152 -11.19 2.00 -10.77
C TYR A 152 -9.83 1.68 -11.37
N ALA A 153 -9.05 2.71 -11.62
CA ALA A 153 -7.68 2.59 -12.08
C ALA A 153 -6.81 3.71 -11.47
N GLU A 154 -5.52 3.44 -11.36
CA GLU A 154 -4.52 4.39 -10.87
C GLU A 154 -3.41 4.61 -11.88
N VAL A 155 -2.77 5.75 -11.79
CA VAL A 155 -1.46 6.02 -12.40
C VAL A 155 -0.41 5.90 -11.32
N ASN A 156 0.64 5.15 -11.61
CA ASN A 156 1.83 5.06 -10.79
C ASN A 156 2.85 6.06 -11.31
N MET A 157 3.40 6.84 -10.41
CA MET A 157 4.30 7.94 -10.74
C MET A 157 5.60 7.81 -9.96
N ILE A 158 6.71 8.17 -10.57
CA ILE A 158 8.04 8.12 -9.95
C ILE A 158 8.79 9.42 -10.17
N ARG A 159 9.66 9.75 -9.22
CA ARG A 159 10.63 10.84 -9.32
C ARG A 159 12.00 10.40 -8.83
N SER A 160 13.07 10.73 -9.56
CA SER A 160 14.44 10.66 -9.06
C SER A 160 14.68 11.73 -7.99
N LEU A 161 15.38 11.35 -6.92
CA LEU A 161 15.85 12.25 -5.86
C LEU A 161 17.31 12.71 -6.11
N GLU A 162 17.90 12.32 -7.23
CA GLU A 162 19.16 12.88 -7.67
C GLU A 162 19.01 14.38 -7.98
N GLY A 163 20.09 15.13 -7.76
CA GLY A 163 20.07 16.57 -7.96
C GLY A 163 19.39 17.36 -6.83
N PRO A 164 19.18 18.66 -7.04
CA PRO A 164 18.61 19.54 -6.02
C PRO A 164 17.09 19.37 -5.91
N ILE A 165 16.61 19.28 -4.67
CA ILE A 165 15.19 19.36 -4.35
C ILE A 165 14.90 20.80 -3.94
N PRO A 166 13.95 21.52 -4.58
CA PRO A 166 13.61 22.88 -4.18
C PRO A 166 13.21 22.95 -2.71
N ALA A 167 13.60 24.02 -2.03
CA ALA A 167 13.19 24.25 -0.66
C ALA A 167 11.66 24.34 -0.54
N ALA A 168 11.12 23.73 0.50
CA ALA A 168 9.69 23.83 0.81
C ALA A 168 9.35 25.25 1.28
N THR A 169 8.38 25.89 0.63
CA THR A 169 7.83 27.16 1.09
C THR A 169 6.60 26.85 1.92
N VAL A 170 6.69 27.07 3.22
CA VAL A 170 5.58 26.84 4.15
C VAL A 170 4.69 28.09 4.17
N PRO A 171 3.38 28.01 3.87
CA PRO A 171 2.48 29.14 3.95
C PRO A 171 2.38 29.71 5.36
N ALA A 172 2.17 31.03 5.48
CA ALA A 172 1.99 31.69 6.76
C ALA A 172 0.81 31.07 7.54
N GLY A 173 0.98 30.95 8.85
CA GLY A 173 -0.02 30.32 9.73
C GLY A 173 0.06 28.79 9.80
N TYR A 174 1.10 28.16 9.24
CA TYR A 174 1.33 26.71 9.36
C TYR A 174 2.78 26.41 9.77
N VAL A 175 2.93 25.30 10.48
CA VAL A 175 4.26 24.73 10.78
C VAL A 175 4.33 23.35 10.13
N LEU A 176 5.39 23.10 9.37
CA LEU A 176 5.65 21.82 8.74
C LEU A 176 6.63 21.04 9.62
N ARG A 177 6.19 19.89 10.10
CA ARG A 177 6.99 19.04 11.00
C ARG A 177 6.58 17.57 10.93
N ALA A 178 7.35 16.71 11.58
CA ALA A 178 6.95 15.33 11.81
C ALA A 178 5.76 15.27 12.80
N VAL A 179 4.93 14.24 12.64
CA VAL A 179 3.83 13.92 13.54
C VAL A 179 4.39 13.46 14.89
N GLU A 180 3.79 13.93 15.96
CA GLU A 180 4.13 13.57 17.34
C GLU A 180 2.98 12.79 17.99
N ALA A 181 3.23 12.13 19.13
CA ALA A 181 2.19 11.37 19.83
C ALA A 181 0.96 12.21 20.23
N LYS A 182 1.16 13.50 20.52
CA LYS A 182 0.05 14.43 20.82
C LYS A 182 -0.86 14.74 19.63
N ASP A 183 -0.39 14.49 18.41
CA ASP A 183 -1.10 14.79 17.16
C ASP A 183 -1.98 13.62 16.71
N VAL A 184 -1.89 12.44 17.31
CA VAL A 184 -2.57 11.21 16.89
C VAL A 184 -4.04 11.45 16.55
N HIS A 185 -4.78 12.12 17.45
CA HIS A 185 -6.19 12.42 17.23
C HIS A 185 -6.42 13.25 15.96
N SER A 186 -5.73 14.40 15.86
CA SER A 186 -5.89 15.30 14.71
C SER A 186 -5.36 14.71 13.41
N ARG A 187 -4.33 13.84 13.50
CA ARG A 187 -3.76 13.12 12.35
C ARG A 187 -4.71 12.04 11.82
N ALA A 188 -5.25 11.20 12.71
CA ALA A 188 -6.26 10.19 12.36
C ALA A 188 -7.55 10.85 11.84
N GLU A 189 -7.99 11.95 12.48
CA GLU A 189 -9.13 12.72 12.00
C GLU A 189 -8.89 13.32 10.60
N ALA A 190 -7.69 13.81 10.32
CA ALA A 190 -7.35 14.31 8.98
C ALA A 190 -7.52 13.22 7.90
N GLU A 191 -7.15 11.97 8.18
CA GLU A 191 -7.40 10.85 7.27
C GLU A 191 -8.90 10.60 7.08
N ARG A 192 -9.66 10.51 8.18
CA ARG A 192 -11.12 10.28 8.12
C ARG A 192 -11.83 11.36 7.28
N VAL A 193 -11.46 12.64 7.49
CA VAL A 193 -12.09 13.76 6.77
C VAL A 193 -11.70 13.82 5.30
N VAL A 194 -10.46 13.45 4.96
CA VAL A 194 -9.96 13.50 3.58
C VAL A 194 -10.51 12.37 2.74
N TRP A 195 -10.58 11.16 3.29
CA TRP A 195 -10.91 9.93 2.56
C TRP A 195 -12.33 9.43 2.78
N PHE A 196 -13.05 9.95 3.82
CA PHE A 196 -14.45 9.63 4.03
C PHE A 196 -15.36 10.46 3.08
N PRO A 197 -16.37 9.90 2.44
CA PRO A 197 -16.88 8.54 2.54
C PRO A 197 -16.23 7.55 1.54
N CYS A 198 -15.07 7.83 1.01
CA CYS A 198 -14.47 7.09 -0.11
C CYS A 198 -13.75 5.80 0.34
N SER A 199 -13.47 5.62 1.64
CA SER A 199 -12.84 4.40 2.13
C SER A 199 -13.82 3.53 2.90
N ASP A 200 -13.74 2.21 2.70
CA ASP A 200 -14.50 1.22 3.47
C ASP A 200 -13.88 0.95 4.87
N GLY A 201 -12.71 1.57 5.18
CA GLY A 201 -12.01 1.46 6.46
C GLY A 201 -12.22 2.64 7.39
N ASP A 202 -12.19 2.40 8.69
CA ASP A 202 -12.18 3.43 9.73
C ASP A 202 -10.80 3.51 10.39
N ILE A 203 -10.18 4.68 10.35
CA ILE A 203 -8.89 4.94 10.99
C ILE A 203 -9.14 5.56 12.35
N SER A 204 -9.17 4.69 13.38
CA SER A 204 -9.28 5.15 14.76
C SER A 204 -7.97 5.75 15.28
N ASP A 205 -8.06 6.55 16.34
CA ASP A 205 -6.89 7.10 17.02
C ASP A 205 -5.98 5.99 17.56
N GLU A 206 -6.59 4.90 18.08
CA GLU A 206 -5.87 3.72 18.58
C GLU A 206 -5.09 3.02 17.47
N ASN A 207 -5.72 2.79 16.31
CA ASN A 207 -5.07 2.16 15.17
C ASN A 207 -3.93 3.03 14.62
N TYR A 208 -4.11 4.35 14.58
CA TYR A 208 -3.04 5.24 14.15
C TYR A 208 -1.87 5.25 15.16
N ALA A 209 -2.15 5.29 16.46
CA ALA A 209 -1.13 5.15 17.50
C ALA A 209 -0.38 3.81 17.38
N ARG A 210 -1.09 2.73 17.06
CA ARG A 210 -0.50 1.42 16.81
C ARG A 210 0.42 1.44 15.59
N LEU A 211 0.02 2.06 14.47
CA LEU A 211 0.86 2.23 13.27
C LEU A 211 2.22 2.82 13.63
N MET A 212 2.26 3.81 14.52
CA MET A 212 3.49 4.47 14.94
C MET A 212 4.48 3.55 15.69
N THR A 213 4.05 2.33 16.05
CA THR A 213 4.88 1.31 16.73
C THR A 213 5.26 0.13 15.83
N LEU A 214 4.72 0.07 14.61
CA LEU A 214 4.96 -1.05 13.70
C LEU A 214 6.36 -0.99 13.06
N PRO A 215 6.95 -2.14 12.71
CA PRO A 215 8.17 -2.18 11.92
C PRO A 215 7.92 -1.48 10.56
N GLY A 216 8.92 -0.74 10.09
CA GLY A 216 8.80 0.03 8.83
C GLY A 216 8.25 1.45 9.01
N TYR A 217 7.60 1.79 10.14
CA TYR A 217 7.23 3.16 10.42
C TYR A 217 8.45 3.99 10.84
N VAL A 218 8.62 5.14 10.20
CA VAL A 218 9.69 6.10 10.50
C VAL A 218 9.07 7.45 10.84
N ARG A 219 9.08 7.82 12.12
CA ARG A 219 8.42 9.02 12.62
C ARG A 219 8.82 10.30 11.88
N GLU A 220 10.09 10.45 11.55
CA GLU A 220 10.61 11.60 10.82
C GLU A 220 10.05 11.73 9.42
N LEU A 221 9.47 10.66 8.87
CA LEU A 221 8.87 10.58 7.54
C LEU A 221 7.34 10.67 7.53
N ASP A 222 6.69 10.70 8.70
CA ASP A 222 5.27 11.02 8.83
C ASP A 222 5.12 12.52 9.06
N LEU A 223 4.76 13.26 8.02
CA LEU A 223 4.81 14.71 7.96
C LEU A 223 3.42 15.34 8.02
N ALA A 224 3.33 16.46 8.71
CA ALA A 224 2.11 17.27 8.79
C ALA A 224 2.41 18.77 8.64
N ALA A 225 1.48 19.47 7.99
CA ALA A 225 1.34 20.91 8.10
C ALA A 225 0.29 21.20 9.17
N VAL A 226 0.73 21.81 10.27
CA VAL A 226 -0.09 22.00 11.49
C VAL A 226 -0.39 23.47 11.67
N THR A 227 -1.62 23.80 12.02
CA THR A 227 -2.09 25.16 12.35
C THR A 227 -1.62 25.58 13.76
N PRO A 228 -1.67 26.88 14.14
CA PRO A 228 -1.29 27.33 15.48
C PRO A 228 -2.09 26.71 16.63
N ASP A 229 -3.34 26.33 16.37
CA ASP A 229 -4.24 25.65 17.29
C ASP A 229 -4.09 24.12 17.31
N GLY A 230 -3.09 23.59 16.58
CA GLY A 230 -2.71 22.17 16.63
C GLY A 230 -3.46 21.25 15.65
N ILE A 231 -4.25 21.79 14.72
CA ILE A 231 -4.96 21.00 13.73
C ILE A 231 -3.98 20.53 12.63
N VAL A 232 -3.98 19.24 12.34
CA VAL A 232 -3.31 18.68 11.16
C VAL A 232 -4.13 19.05 9.92
N ALA A 233 -3.69 20.07 9.21
CA ALA A 233 -4.35 20.62 8.03
C ALA A 233 -4.04 19.84 6.75
N SER A 234 -2.83 19.31 6.66
CA SER A 234 -2.35 18.50 5.54
C SER A 234 -1.33 17.52 6.05
N ASN A 235 -1.26 16.34 5.43
CA ASN A 235 -0.40 15.25 5.86
C ASN A 235 0.22 14.49 4.67
N LEU A 236 1.32 13.82 4.96
CA LEU A 236 2.02 12.94 4.05
C LEU A 236 2.81 11.90 4.87
N ASN A 237 2.56 10.61 4.65
CA ASN A 237 3.48 9.57 5.09
C ASN A 237 4.45 9.26 3.96
N ALA A 238 5.73 9.14 4.31
CA ALA A 238 6.75 8.66 3.40
C ALA A 238 7.36 7.37 3.97
N TRP A 239 7.41 6.33 3.14
CA TRP A 239 7.82 4.98 3.54
C TRP A 239 9.13 4.64 2.83
N PRO A 240 10.22 4.38 3.54
CA PRO A 240 11.48 4.02 2.91
C PRO A 240 11.57 2.51 2.65
N ASP A 241 12.07 2.13 1.48
CA ASP A 241 12.60 0.80 1.17
C ASP A 241 14.12 0.94 1.00
N PRO A 242 14.90 0.66 2.07
CA PRO A 242 16.34 0.85 2.04
C PRO A 242 17.08 -0.17 1.16
N VAL A 243 16.48 -1.34 0.89
CA VAL A 243 17.07 -2.37 0.03
C VAL A 243 17.10 -1.89 -1.42
N ASN A 244 15.99 -1.30 -1.87
CA ASN A 244 15.82 -0.85 -3.25
C ASN A 244 16.08 0.65 -3.42
N ARG A 245 16.36 1.35 -2.33
CA ARG A 245 16.63 2.79 -2.26
C ARG A 245 15.51 3.64 -2.89
N ILE A 246 14.26 3.19 -2.66
CA ILE A 246 13.06 3.87 -3.13
C ILE A 246 12.14 4.19 -1.96
N GLY A 247 11.57 5.40 -1.94
CA GLY A 247 10.50 5.75 -1.02
C GLY A 247 9.14 5.69 -1.70
N ASP A 248 8.09 5.63 -0.89
CA ASP A 248 6.71 5.76 -1.34
C ASP A 248 5.99 6.85 -0.56
N PHE A 249 5.10 7.61 -1.22
CA PHE A 249 4.25 8.60 -0.60
C PHE A 249 2.81 8.10 -0.53
N GLY A 250 2.36 7.76 0.66
CA GLY A 250 0.98 7.32 0.90
C GLY A 250 0.66 7.09 2.38
N PRO A 251 -0.45 7.60 2.88
CA PRO A 251 -1.42 8.51 2.25
C PRO A 251 -0.94 9.96 2.18
N VAL A 252 -1.55 10.70 1.23
CA VAL A 252 -1.25 12.10 0.94
C VAL A 252 -2.56 12.88 0.94
N GLY A 253 -2.77 13.76 1.91
CA GLY A 253 -4.08 14.40 2.12
C GLY A 253 -4.03 15.86 2.55
N THR A 254 -5.10 16.60 2.24
CA THR A 254 -5.33 17.98 2.74
C THR A 254 -6.81 18.17 3.03
N ARG A 255 -7.15 18.60 4.25
CA ARG A 255 -8.51 18.95 4.65
C ARG A 255 -9.08 20.01 3.71
N ALA A 256 -10.36 19.93 3.39
CA ALA A 256 -11.01 20.75 2.36
C ALA A 256 -10.78 22.27 2.58
N GLU A 257 -10.92 22.75 3.81
CA GLU A 257 -10.78 24.16 4.22
C GLU A 257 -9.34 24.69 4.15
N HIS A 258 -8.37 23.78 4.03
CA HIS A 258 -6.95 24.11 3.93
C HIS A 258 -6.37 23.87 2.52
N ARG A 259 -7.19 23.44 1.55
CA ARG A 259 -6.75 23.22 0.16
C ARG A 259 -6.35 24.51 -0.55
N ARG A 260 -5.61 24.40 -1.64
CA ARG A 260 -5.18 25.51 -2.52
C ARG A 260 -4.25 26.54 -1.87
N LYS A 261 -3.65 26.22 -0.73
CA LYS A 261 -2.68 27.05 -0.02
C LYS A 261 -1.22 26.62 -0.23
N GLY A 262 -0.96 25.59 -1.02
CA GLY A 262 0.39 25.08 -1.29
C GLY A 262 0.96 24.11 -0.24
N LEU A 263 0.16 23.71 0.77
CA LEU A 263 0.60 22.83 1.86
C LEU A 263 1.13 21.50 1.36
N GLN A 264 0.37 20.85 0.47
CA GLN A 264 0.76 19.53 -0.04
C GLN A 264 2.04 19.60 -0.88
N ARG A 265 2.23 20.68 -1.65
CA ARG A 265 3.47 20.88 -2.38
C ARG A 265 4.67 21.02 -1.42
N ALA A 266 4.49 21.75 -0.33
CA ALA A 266 5.53 21.91 0.70
C ALA A 266 5.86 20.56 1.37
N LEU A 267 4.83 19.77 1.72
CA LEU A 267 5.01 18.43 2.30
C LEU A 267 5.74 17.47 1.35
N LEU A 268 5.38 17.45 0.06
CA LEU A 268 6.05 16.62 -0.93
C LEU A 268 7.54 16.97 -1.05
N LEU A 269 7.88 18.26 -1.12
CA LEU A 269 9.27 18.70 -1.23
C LEU A 269 10.08 18.36 0.03
N GLU A 270 9.50 18.55 1.20
CA GLU A 270 10.13 18.17 2.48
C GLU A 270 10.26 16.65 2.62
N GLY A 271 9.23 15.88 2.24
CA GLY A 271 9.26 14.42 2.23
C GLY A 271 10.37 13.88 1.32
N MET A 272 10.51 14.45 0.12
CA MET A 272 11.61 14.09 -0.80
C MET A 272 12.98 14.39 -0.19
N ARG A 273 13.14 15.56 0.45
CA ARG A 273 14.41 15.93 1.10
C ARG A 273 14.75 14.92 2.20
N ARG A 274 13.79 14.57 3.05
CA ARG A 274 14.00 13.59 4.13
C ARG A 274 14.26 12.17 3.61
N LEU A 275 13.50 11.70 2.61
CA LEU A 275 13.77 10.41 1.97
C LEU A 275 15.19 10.35 1.42
N LYS A 276 15.66 11.43 0.77
CA LYS A 276 17.04 11.52 0.27
C LYS A 276 18.05 11.44 1.42
N GLU A 277 17.80 12.09 2.55
CA GLU A 277 18.65 12.00 3.76
C GLU A 277 18.65 10.60 4.37
N HIS A 278 17.54 9.85 4.21
CA HIS A 278 17.45 8.43 4.56
C HIS A 278 18.07 7.50 3.50
N GLY A 279 18.75 8.04 2.49
CA GLY A 279 19.47 7.27 1.48
C GLY A 279 18.62 6.79 0.30
N MET A 280 17.38 7.27 0.16
CA MET A 280 16.56 6.94 -1.00
C MET A 280 17.03 7.72 -2.23
N GLU A 281 17.01 7.09 -3.39
CA GLU A 281 17.39 7.66 -4.69
C GLU A 281 16.19 8.03 -5.54
N ARG A 282 15.05 7.43 -5.24
CA ARG A 282 13.78 7.60 -5.96
C ARG A 282 12.63 7.65 -4.98
N VAL A 283 11.50 8.19 -5.42
CA VAL A 283 10.24 8.16 -4.68
C VAL A 283 9.10 7.90 -5.64
N CYS A 284 8.16 7.06 -5.24
CA CYS A 284 6.93 6.78 -5.97
C CYS A 284 5.70 7.35 -5.26
N VAL A 285 4.60 7.43 -6.00
CA VAL A 285 3.27 7.78 -5.52
C VAL A 285 2.25 7.27 -6.52
N SER A 286 1.09 6.82 -6.03
CA SER A 286 -0.03 6.42 -6.86
C SER A 286 -1.23 7.34 -6.65
N THR A 287 -2.07 7.49 -7.66
CA THR A 287 -3.35 8.20 -7.53
C THR A 287 -4.34 7.76 -8.62
N GLY A 288 -5.63 7.87 -8.33
CA GLY A 288 -6.67 7.54 -9.30
C GLY A 288 -6.53 8.29 -10.62
N VAL A 289 -6.82 7.63 -11.74
CA VAL A 289 -6.78 8.25 -13.08
C VAL A 289 -7.70 9.47 -13.20
N GLU A 290 -8.78 9.49 -12.44
CA GLU A 290 -9.75 10.61 -12.38
C GLU A 290 -9.25 11.78 -11.50
N ASN A 291 -8.22 11.58 -10.67
CA ASN A 291 -7.72 12.60 -9.76
C ASN A 291 -6.69 13.53 -10.44
N LEU A 292 -7.16 14.28 -11.44
CA LEU A 292 -6.32 15.18 -12.22
C LEU A 292 -5.62 16.25 -11.36
N ALA A 293 -6.21 16.63 -10.25
CA ALA A 293 -5.63 17.63 -9.34
C ALA A 293 -4.37 17.08 -8.64
N ALA A 294 -4.41 15.84 -8.16
CA ALA A 294 -3.23 15.19 -7.57
C ALA A 294 -2.15 14.93 -8.63
N GLN A 295 -2.53 14.43 -9.82
CA GLN A 295 -1.60 14.23 -10.92
C GLN A 295 -0.88 15.53 -11.30
N ALA A 296 -1.62 16.64 -11.47
CA ALA A 296 -1.04 17.95 -11.77
C ALA A 296 -0.07 18.42 -10.67
N LEU A 297 -0.41 18.18 -9.40
CA LEU A 297 0.46 18.49 -8.28
C LEU A 297 1.77 17.67 -8.35
N TYR A 298 1.68 16.35 -8.52
CA TYR A 298 2.86 15.48 -8.59
C TYR A 298 3.75 15.81 -9.80
N LEU A 299 3.15 16.03 -10.98
CA LEU A 299 3.89 16.50 -12.17
C LEU A 299 4.61 17.82 -11.90
N SER A 300 3.96 18.77 -11.17
CA SER A 300 4.55 20.10 -10.86
C SER A 300 5.78 20.03 -9.95
N VAL A 301 5.95 18.93 -9.23
CA VAL A 301 7.13 18.67 -8.39
C VAL A 301 8.05 17.61 -8.99
N GLY A 302 7.88 17.27 -10.27
CA GLY A 302 8.82 16.50 -11.09
C GLY A 302 8.59 14.99 -11.12
N PHE A 303 7.45 14.48 -10.65
CA PHE A 303 7.06 13.10 -10.91
C PHE A 303 6.74 12.88 -12.40
N GLN A 304 6.86 11.64 -12.84
CA GLN A 304 6.49 11.18 -14.18
C GLN A 304 5.61 9.94 -14.05
N ILE A 305 4.58 9.82 -14.89
CA ILE A 305 3.76 8.61 -14.96
C ILE A 305 4.58 7.52 -15.62
N VAL A 306 4.65 6.34 -15.00
CA VAL A 306 5.44 5.20 -15.49
C VAL A 306 4.59 3.99 -15.86
N ASN A 307 3.51 3.75 -15.17
CA ASN A 307 2.58 2.68 -15.50
C ASN A 307 1.18 2.96 -14.94
N ARG A 308 0.26 2.01 -15.16
CA ARG A 308 -1.10 2.05 -14.63
C ARG A 308 -1.41 0.76 -13.88
N TRP A 309 -2.19 0.88 -12.83
CA TRP A 309 -2.81 -0.22 -12.12
C TRP A 309 -4.31 -0.21 -12.42
N GLN A 310 -4.91 -1.38 -12.57
CA GLN A 310 -6.32 -1.57 -12.87
C GLN A 310 -6.95 -2.48 -11.81
N GLU A 311 -8.10 -2.07 -11.29
CA GLU A 311 -8.98 -2.94 -10.52
C GLU A 311 -9.50 -4.08 -11.38
N TRP A 312 -9.63 -5.27 -10.79
CA TRP A 312 -10.26 -6.45 -11.37
C TRP A 312 -11.30 -6.99 -10.40
N VAL A 313 -12.48 -7.38 -10.91
CA VAL A 313 -13.63 -7.79 -10.09
C VAL A 313 -14.12 -9.14 -10.58
N GLN A 314 -14.29 -10.10 -9.66
CA GLN A 314 -14.70 -11.46 -9.95
C GLN A 314 -16.21 -11.55 -10.28
N GLY A 315 -16.55 -12.34 -11.30
CA GLY A 315 -17.94 -12.69 -11.67
C GLY A 315 -18.69 -11.59 -12.44
N GLU A 316 -19.89 -11.94 -12.95
CA GLU A 316 -20.80 -11.02 -13.63
C GLU A 316 -21.29 -9.88 -12.74
#